data_40da7f570dcc079c2b1ed92faf3f9399
#
_entry.id   40da7f570dcc079c2b1ed92faf3f9399
#
_cell.length_a   1.000
_cell.length_b   1.000
_cell.length_c   1.000
_cell.angle_alpha   90.00
_cell.angle_beta   90.00
_cell.angle_gamma   90.00
#
_symmetry.space_group_name_H-M   'P 1'
#
loop_
_entity.id
_entity.type
_entity.pdbx_description
1 polymer ?
#
loop_
_entity_poly.entity_id
_entity_poly.type
_entity_poly.pdbx_seq_one_letter_code
_entity_poly.pdbx_strand_id
1 'polypeptide(L)'
;MLRFVAGILLAPALFAAGRDLVVVDTDSGLFGDDGAALAMALRSPARVSVQGIVITPGNVWPAQGAEYTFHILDLLGRRNVPLYTGAQSPLLHSAALSREAGRLWGPPAYAGAFAEDPAQVVPAPGAALTGRRPRPGAVEFLISEIERRPGEITVLELAPMTSLALALRLQPDIETKIKRVVFMGGAIGVPGNASPSAEFNFWFDPEAARIVLRSRIPEKMMFGLDICTTAPIHKAEFDRIAMAGTPIANLFREDLGNRYPGFLKRPEATAYLWDSLAAAYLLDPGFVTKSETRYLDVQTTWDKSYGSTIPLERPLAPDATPVKVMLELDFQRVFELYRRLLTMR
;
A
#
# COMPACT_ATOMS: atom_id res chain seq x y z
N MET A 1 -21.37 58.51 16.84
CA MET A 1 -21.99 57.37 16.20
C MET A 1 -20.91 56.30 15.92
N LEU A 2 -20.71 55.37 16.85
CA LEU A 2 -19.81 54.25 16.68
C LEU A 2 -20.58 53.09 16.03
N ARG A 3 -20.13 52.65 14.86
CA ARG A 3 -20.65 51.40 14.21
C ARG A 3 -19.80 50.21 14.68
N PHE A 4 -20.42 49.33 15.47
CA PHE A 4 -19.85 48.02 15.77
C PHE A 4 -20.01 47.13 14.53
N VAL A 5 -18.89 46.64 13.98
CA VAL A 5 -18.85 45.59 13.00
C VAL A 5 -18.73 44.26 13.76
N ALA A 6 -19.81 43.50 13.81
CA ALA A 6 -19.79 42.15 14.36
C ALA A 6 -19.09 41.21 13.36
N GLY A 7 -17.88 40.79 13.69
CA GLY A 7 -17.17 39.75 13.00
C GLY A 7 -17.83 38.41 13.29
N ILE A 8 -18.43 37.79 12.26
CA ILE A 8 -18.91 36.41 12.33
C ILE A 8 -17.68 35.49 12.26
N LEU A 9 -17.31 34.90 13.37
CA LEU A 9 -16.38 33.80 13.45
C LEU A 9 -17.09 32.54 12.85
N LEU A 10 -16.81 32.23 11.60
CA LEU A 10 -17.14 30.91 11.04
C LEU A 10 -16.25 29.87 11.76
N ALA A 11 -16.85 29.16 12.70
CA ALA A 11 -16.26 27.93 13.22
C ALA A 11 -16.08 26.94 12.05
N PRO A 12 -14.92 26.27 11.89
CA PRO A 12 -14.77 25.24 10.89
C PRO A 12 -15.80 24.13 11.21
N ALA A 13 -16.71 23.89 10.27
CA ALA A 13 -17.60 22.75 10.35
C ALA A 13 -16.71 21.49 10.41
N LEU A 14 -16.62 20.84 11.58
CA LEU A 14 -16.17 19.46 11.67
C LEU A 14 -17.18 18.64 10.87
N PHE A 15 -16.88 18.40 9.59
CA PHE A 15 -17.52 17.32 8.87
C PHE A 15 -17.23 16.06 9.68
N ALA A 16 -18.23 15.46 10.27
CA ALA A 16 -18.19 14.08 10.72
C ALA A 16 -17.93 13.25 9.47
N ALA A 17 -16.65 13.07 9.11
CA ALA A 17 -16.26 12.24 8.00
C ALA A 17 -16.80 10.85 8.32
N GLY A 18 -17.75 10.38 7.52
CA GLY A 18 -18.27 9.03 7.62
C GLY A 18 -17.11 8.03 7.57
N ARG A 19 -17.30 6.88 8.18
CA ARG A 19 -16.33 5.79 8.19
C ARG A 19 -16.10 5.29 6.76
N ASP A 20 -14.86 5.31 6.27
CA ASP A 20 -14.52 4.79 4.95
C ASP A 20 -14.69 3.27 4.88
N LEU A 21 -15.37 2.79 3.84
CA LEU A 21 -15.45 1.36 3.51
C LEU A 21 -14.23 1.03 2.65
N VAL A 22 -13.34 0.18 3.15
CA VAL A 22 -12.04 -0.06 2.54
C VAL A 22 -11.85 -1.52 2.15
N VAL A 23 -11.48 -1.77 0.91
CA VAL A 23 -10.85 -3.03 0.50
C VAL A 23 -9.35 -2.76 0.46
N VAL A 24 -8.56 -3.63 1.11
CA VAL A 24 -7.10 -3.54 1.10
C VAL A 24 -6.56 -4.57 0.13
N ASP A 25 -5.74 -4.16 -0.84
CA ASP A 25 -4.91 -5.07 -1.65
C ASP A 25 -3.47 -4.95 -1.17
N THR A 26 -2.82 -6.07 -0.86
CA THR A 26 -1.52 -6.12 -0.21
C THR A 26 -0.71 -7.32 -0.70
N ASP A 27 0.60 -7.18 -0.79
CA ASP A 27 1.53 -8.26 -1.10
C ASP A 27 2.34 -8.74 0.12
N SER A 28 1.75 -8.58 1.27
CA SER A 28 2.25 -8.76 2.64
C SER A 28 3.39 -9.75 2.79
N GLY A 29 4.58 -9.22 2.93
CA GLY A 29 5.80 -10.00 3.15
C GLY A 29 6.19 -10.12 4.62
N LEU A 30 5.35 -10.66 5.47
CA LEU A 30 5.36 -10.72 6.93
C LEU A 30 4.76 -9.43 7.51
N PHE A 31 5.45 -8.73 8.41
CA PHE A 31 4.91 -7.49 8.97
C PHE A 31 5.28 -6.31 8.06
N GLY A 32 6.55 -6.05 7.88
CA GLY A 32 7.07 -5.00 7.00
C GLY A 32 6.33 -3.68 7.07
N ASP A 33 6.12 -3.10 5.91
CA ASP A 33 5.31 -1.92 5.67
C ASP A 33 3.82 -2.28 5.52
N ASP A 34 3.49 -3.33 4.78
CA ASP A 34 2.13 -3.87 4.59
C ASP A 34 1.44 -4.19 5.91
N GLY A 35 2.09 -4.99 6.76
CA GLY A 35 1.51 -5.41 8.03
C GLY A 35 1.32 -4.25 8.97
N ALA A 36 2.19 -3.24 8.94
CA ALA A 36 2.01 -2.00 9.67
C ALA A 36 0.79 -1.22 9.15
N ALA A 37 0.65 -1.07 7.83
CA ALA A 37 -0.51 -0.44 7.20
C ALA A 37 -1.83 -1.16 7.54
N LEU A 38 -1.83 -2.51 7.48
CA LEU A 38 -2.97 -3.34 7.90
C LEU A 38 -3.30 -3.12 9.38
N ALA A 39 -2.30 -3.12 10.27
CA ALA A 39 -2.51 -2.88 11.70
C ALA A 39 -3.12 -1.50 11.95
N MET A 40 -2.65 -0.47 11.24
CA MET A 40 -3.19 0.89 11.34
C MET A 40 -4.66 0.95 10.91
N ALA A 41 -5.01 0.37 9.78
CA ALA A 41 -6.39 0.33 9.27
C ALA A 41 -7.32 -0.44 10.24
N LEU A 42 -6.92 -1.64 10.66
CA LEU A 42 -7.72 -2.53 11.50
C LEU A 42 -7.89 -2.03 12.95
N ARG A 43 -6.95 -1.23 13.45
CA ARG A 43 -7.02 -0.58 14.77
C ARG A 43 -7.73 0.77 14.78
N SER A 44 -8.23 1.21 13.63
CA SER A 44 -8.93 2.50 13.49
C SER A 44 -10.40 2.34 13.06
N PRO A 45 -11.22 1.53 13.76
CA PRO A 45 -12.58 1.18 13.33
C PRO A 45 -13.55 2.37 13.30
N ALA A 46 -13.21 3.47 13.95
CA ALA A 46 -14.00 4.71 13.89
C ALA A 46 -13.79 5.46 12.54
N ARG A 47 -12.70 5.21 11.83
CA ARG A 47 -12.34 5.87 10.58
C ARG A 47 -12.46 4.94 9.38
N VAL A 48 -12.10 3.67 9.55
CA VAL A 48 -11.99 2.67 8.47
C VAL A 48 -12.79 1.43 8.82
N SER A 49 -13.52 0.92 7.85
CA SER A 49 -14.18 -0.39 7.87
C SER A 49 -13.58 -1.27 6.79
N VAL A 50 -12.68 -2.15 7.16
CA VAL A 50 -12.10 -3.10 6.20
C VAL A 50 -13.16 -4.14 5.82
N GLN A 51 -13.56 -4.14 4.54
CA GLN A 51 -14.58 -5.02 3.97
C GLN A 51 -13.99 -6.38 3.60
N GLY A 52 -12.72 -6.41 3.24
CA GLY A 52 -11.94 -7.58 2.92
C GLY A 52 -10.52 -7.21 2.57
N ILE A 53 -9.66 -8.22 2.54
CA ILE A 53 -8.26 -8.09 2.16
C ILE A 53 -8.03 -8.97 0.93
N VAL A 54 -7.36 -8.45 -0.06
CA VAL A 54 -6.90 -9.13 -1.27
C VAL A 54 -5.41 -9.35 -1.14
N ILE A 55 -4.91 -10.53 -1.47
CA ILE A 55 -3.48 -10.81 -1.56
C ILE A 55 -3.10 -10.91 -3.02
N THR A 56 -2.27 -9.97 -3.44
CA THR A 56 -1.63 -9.90 -4.75
C THR A 56 -0.14 -10.28 -4.60
N PRO A 57 0.51 -10.92 -5.60
CA PRO A 57 1.93 -11.24 -5.52
C PRO A 57 2.81 -9.98 -5.65
N GLY A 58 3.87 -9.92 -4.88
CA GLY A 58 4.85 -8.83 -4.91
C GLY A 58 6.02 -9.12 -3.97
N ASN A 59 5.95 -8.75 -2.71
CA ASN A 59 6.97 -9.09 -1.71
C ASN A 59 7.17 -10.61 -1.59
N VAL A 60 6.06 -11.37 -1.62
CA VAL A 60 6.04 -12.83 -1.61
C VAL A 60 4.93 -13.35 -2.53
N TRP A 61 4.87 -14.65 -2.74
CA TRP A 61 3.78 -15.29 -3.48
C TRP A 61 2.48 -15.35 -2.65
N PRO A 62 1.31 -15.44 -3.29
CA PRO A 62 0.03 -15.23 -2.61
C PRO A 62 -0.24 -16.15 -1.42
N ALA A 63 0.17 -17.43 -1.49
CA ALA A 63 -0.06 -18.36 -0.38
C ALA A 63 0.74 -17.96 0.87
N GLN A 64 1.97 -17.49 0.69
CA GLN A 64 2.80 -17.00 1.79
C GLN A 64 2.27 -15.69 2.36
N GLY A 65 1.89 -14.75 1.49
CA GLY A 65 1.27 -13.48 1.91
C GLY A 65 -0.02 -13.71 2.71
N ALA A 66 -0.83 -14.69 2.30
CA ALA A 66 -2.04 -15.07 3.03
C ALA A 66 -1.72 -15.61 4.43
N GLU A 67 -0.72 -16.47 4.58
CA GLU A 67 -0.31 -17.01 5.88
C GLU A 67 0.14 -15.88 6.82
N TYR A 68 0.97 -14.96 6.35
CA TYR A 68 1.44 -13.81 7.12
C TYR A 68 0.29 -12.87 7.50
N THR A 69 -0.61 -12.60 6.57
CA THR A 69 -1.78 -11.75 6.83
C THR A 69 -2.72 -12.40 7.85
N PHE A 70 -2.96 -13.71 7.78
CA PHE A 70 -3.73 -14.42 8.80
C PHE A 70 -3.09 -14.33 10.18
N HIS A 71 -1.78 -14.45 10.28
CA HIS A 71 -1.08 -14.27 11.54
C HIS A 71 -1.30 -12.86 12.11
N ILE A 72 -1.19 -11.82 11.29
CA ILE A 72 -1.45 -10.42 11.70
C ILE A 72 -2.90 -10.26 12.17
N LEU A 73 -3.87 -10.83 11.43
CA LEU A 73 -5.29 -10.79 11.81
C LEU A 73 -5.54 -11.49 13.16
N ASP A 74 -4.84 -12.59 13.42
CA ASP A 74 -4.94 -13.31 14.70
C ASP A 74 -4.37 -12.49 15.86
N LEU A 75 -3.20 -11.86 15.68
CA LEU A 75 -2.60 -10.96 16.68
C LEU A 75 -3.47 -9.74 16.98
N LEU A 76 -4.21 -9.24 15.98
CA LEU A 76 -5.12 -8.10 16.13
C LEU A 76 -6.52 -8.47 16.64
N GLY A 77 -6.83 -9.78 16.80
CA GLY A 77 -8.18 -10.22 17.14
C GLY A 77 -9.22 -9.95 16.04
N ARG A 78 -8.78 -9.89 14.77
CA ARG A 78 -9.60 -9.55 13.59
C ARG A 78 -9.85 -10.76 12.68
N ARG A 79 -10.02 -11.95 13.26
CA ARG A 79 -10.17 -13.23 12.53
C ARG A 79 -11.37 -13.27 11.59
N ASN A 80 -12.36 -12.42 11.79
CA ASN A 80 -13.58 -12.32 10.97
C ASN A 80 -13.40 -11.53 9.66
N VAL A 81 -12.30 -10.81 9.47
CA VAL A 81 -12.03 -10.09 8.21
C VAL A 81 -11.75 -11.11 7.12
N PRO A 82 -12.51 -11.10 6.01
CA PRO A 82 -12.30 -12.06 4.93
C PRO A 82 -11.02 -11.73 4.16
N LEU A 83 -10.29 -12.79 3.81
CA LEU A 83 -9.07 -12.73 3.01
C LEU A 83 -9.30 -13.49 1.70
N TYR A 84 -8.92 -12.87 0.59
CA TYR A 84 -9.05 -13.44 -0.75
C TYR A 84 -7.69 -13.51 -1.44
N THR A 85 -7.43 -14.59 -2.19
CA THR A 85 -6.30 -14.64 -3.11
C THR A 85 -6.68 -14.06 -4.45
N GLY A 86 -5.90 -13.08 -4.89
CA GLY A 86 -6.00 -12.42 -6.18
C GLY A 86 -5.25 -13.15 -7.30
N ALA A 87 -4.69 -12.37 -8.19
CA ALA A 87 -3.79 -12.87 -9.22
C ALA A 87 -2.67 -13.72 -8.61
N GLN A 88 -2.25 -14.75 -9.35
CA GLN A 88 -1.15 -15.63 -8.90
C GLN A 88 0.22 -15.15 -9.41
N SER A 89 0.21 -14.26 -10.37
CA SER A 89 1.40 -13.66 -11.00
C SER A 89 1.04 -12.27 -11.55
N PRO A 90 2.02 -11.40 -11.81
CA PRO A 90 1.79 -10.15 -12.55
C PRO A 90 1.30 -10.45 -13.98
N LEU A 91 0.77 -9.44 -14.67
CA LEU A 91 0.17 -9.60 -15.99
C LEU A 91 1.16 -10.10 -17.04
N LEU A 92 2.34 -9.51 -17.11
CA LEU A 92 3.37 -9.89 -18.10
C LEU A 92 4.75 -10.15 -17.49
N HIS A 93 5.07 -9.54 -16.36
CA HIS A 93 6.37 -9.73 -15.71
C HIS A 93 6.58 -11.21 -15.34
N SER A 94 7.83 -11.67 -15.40
CA SER A 94 8.14 -13.08 -15.22
C SER A 94 9.39 -13.30 -14.35
N ALA A 95 9.56 -14.53 -13.84
CA ALA A 95 10.77 -14.92 -13.15
C ALA A 95 12.05 -14.73 -14.02
N ALA A 96 11.94 -14.86 -15.34
CA ALA A 96 13.07 -14.62 -16.24
C ALA A 96 13.45 -13.14 -16.27
N LEU A 97 12.47 -12.23 -16.33
CA LEU A 97 12.71 -10.79 -16.27
C LEU A 97 13.27 -10.36 -14.91
N SER A 98 12.76 -10.93 -13.81
CA SER A 98 13.33 -10.68 -12.48
C SER A 98 14.80 -11.12 -12.37
N ARG A 99 15.15 -12.28 -12.92
CA ARG A 99 16.56 -12.73 -12.97
C ARG A 99 17.44 -11.85 -13.84
N GLU A 100 16.92 -11.36 -14.96
CA GLU A 100 17.64 -10.42 -15.82
C GLU A 100 17.91 -9.09 -15.11
N ALA A 101 16.91 -8.53 -14.46
CA ALA A 101 17.06 -7.32 -13.63
C ALA A 101 18.09 -7.53 -12.52
N GLY A 102 18.08 -8.69 -11.86
CA GLY A 102 19.04 -9.05 -10.82
C GLY A 102 20.48 -9.10 -11.32
N ARG A 103 20.70 -9.47 -12.60
CA ARG A 103 22.03 -9.40 -13.24
C ARG A 103 22.47 -7.96 -13.54
N LEU A 104 21.52 -7.09 -13.85
CA LEU A 104 21.81 -5.70 -14.23
C LEU A 104 21.99 -4.78 -13.03
N TRP A 105 21.17 -4.95 -11.99
CA TRP A 105 21.05 -4.00 -10.87
C TRP A 105 21.27 -4.63 -9.49
N GLY A 106 21.56 -5.91 -9.45
CA GLY A 106 21.68 -6.69 -8.21
C GLY A 106 20.42 -7.55 -7.95
N PRO A 107 20.55 -8.60 -7.13
CA PRO A 107 19.44 -9.50 -6.85
C PRO A 107 18.31 -8.74 -6.16
N PRO A 108 17.04 -8.97 -6.57
CA PRO A 108 15.91 -8.37 -5.90
C PRO A 108 15.83 -8.82 -4.45
N ALA A 109 15.39 -7.94 -3.57
CA ALA A 109 15.19 -8.25 -2.16
C ALA A 109 13.96 -9.15 -1.90
N TYR A 110 13.12 -9.35 -2.93
CA TYR A 110 11.81 -9.97 -2.82
C TYR A 110 11.68 -11.18 -3.75
N ALA A 111 11.00 -12.24 -3.26
CA ALA A 111 10.72 -13.41 -4.06
C ALA A 111 9.56 -13.18 -5.06
N GLY A 112 8.68 -12.26 -4.77
CA GLY A 112 7.51 -11.94 -5.59
C GLY A 112 6.56 -13.13 -5.70
N ALA A 113 6.12 -13.42 -6.96
CA ALA A 113 5.31 -14.60 -7.26
C ALA A 113 6.16 -15.86 -7.51
N PHE A 114 7.48 -15.76 -7.49
CA PHE A 114 8.38 -16.72 -8.15
C PHE A 114 9.13 -17.63 -7.16
N ALA A 115 8.43 -18.12 -6.14
CA ALA A 115 8.96 -19.14 -5.24
C ALA A 115 9.27 -20.45 -6.01
N GLU A 116 10.30 -21.20 -5.56
CA GLU A 116 10.63 -22.52 -6.12
C GLU A 116 9.46 -23.50 -5.98
N ASP A 117 8.82 -23.51 -4.81
CA ASP A 117 7.61 -24.28 -4.53
C ASP A 117 6.56 -23.36 -3.87
N PRO A 118 5.62 -22.78 -4.65
CA PRO A 118 4.60 -21.90 -4.12
C PRO A 118 3.61 -22.55 -3.13
N ALA A 119 3.57 -23.89 -3.07
CA ALA A 119 2.75 -24.61 -2.10
C ALA A 119 3.38 -24.67 -0.70
N GLN A 120 4.69 -24.46 -0.61
CA GLN A 120 5.40 -24.42 0.66
C GLN A 120 5.30 -23.03 1.26
N VAL A 121 4.59 -22.93 2.37
CA VAL A 121 4.51 -21.71 3.18
C VAL A 121 5.21 -21.90 4.51
N VAL A 122 5.83 -20.84 4.99
CA VAL A 122 6.49 -20.83 6.30
C VAL A 122 5.69 -19.98 7.28
N PRO A 123 5.61 -20.37 8.57
CA PRO A 123 4.95 -19.55 9.57
C PRO A 123 5.72 -18.26 9.84
N ALA A 124 5.08 -17.30 10.46
CA ALA A 124 5.75 -16.16 11.03
C ALA A 124 6.76 -16.61 12.13
N PRO A 125 7.87 -15.89 12.35
CA PRO A 125 8.86 -16.25 13.35
C PRO A 125 8.24 -16.49 14.71
N GLY A 126 8.60 -17.64 15.33
CA GLY A 126 8.07 -18.01 16.65
C GLY A 126 6.61 -18.46 16.69
N ALA A 127 5.94 -18.55 15.53
CA ALA A 127 4.55 -19.00 15.43
C ALA A 127 4.46 -20.39 14.77
N ALA A 128 3.29 -21.02 14.90
CA ALA A 128 2.89 -22.16 14.07
C ALA A 128 2.13 -21.66 12.85
N LEU A 129 1.98 -22.50 11.82
CA LEU A 129 1.10 -22.23 10.70
C LEU A 129 -0.32 -21.99 11.20
N THR A 130 -1.00 -21.00 10.63
CA THR A 130 -2.37 -20.63 11.05
C THR A 130 -3.40 -21.70 10.70
N GLY A 131 -3.08 -22.56 9.73
CA GLY A 131 -4.00 -23.58 9.19
C GLY A 131 -5.21 -22.99 8.46
N ARG A 132 -5.25 -21.67 8.27
CA ARG A 132 -6.31 -20.95 7.59
C ARG A 132 -6.09 -20.96 6.07
N ARG A 133 -7.18 -20.84 5.34
CA ARG A 133 -7.12 -20.74 3.87
C ARG A 133 -7.85 -19.48 3.41
N PRO A 134 -7.25 -18.68 2.51
CA PRO A 134 -7.92 -17.57 1.90
C PRO A 134 -9.05 -18.07 0.98
N ARG A 135 -10.03 -17.21 0.75
CA ARG A 135 -11.07 -17.46 -0.24
C ARG A 135 -10.49 -17.23 -1.64
N PRO A 136 -10.86 -18.02 -2.64
CA PRO A 136 -10.56 -17.70 -4.04
C PRO A 136 -11.45 -16.53 -4.52
N GLY A 137 -11.12 -15.98 -5.69
CA GLY A 137 -12.00 -15.04 -6.39
C GLY A 137 -11.89 -13.60 -5.88
N ALA A 138 -10.68 -13.09 -5.66
CA ALA A 138 -10.49 -11.69 -5.24
C ALA A 138 -10.97 -10.68 -6.29
N VAL A 139 -10.82 -10.99 -7.59
CA VAL A 139 -11.29 -10.12 -8.68
C VAL A 139 -12.81 -10.00 -8.65
N GLU A 140 -13.51 -11.12 -8.52
CA GLU A 140 -14.97 -11.18 -8.38
C GLU A 140 -15.45 -10.50 -7.09
N PHE A 141 -14.69 -10.66 -5.99
CA PHE A 141 -14.96 -9.95 -4.75
C PHE A 141 -14.87 -8.43 -4.91
N LEU A 142 -13.79 -7.93 -5.52
CA LEU A 142 -13.62 -6.50 -5.83
C LEU A 142 -14.80 -5.97 -6.64
N ILE A 143 -15.14 -6.63 -7.75
CA ILE A 143 -16.25 -6.24 -8.62
C ILE A 143 -17.56 -6.20 -7.82
N SER A 144 -17.89 -7.29 -7.13
CA SER A 144 -19.15 -7.41 -6.40
C SER A 144 -19.29 -6.40 -5.26
N GLU A 145 -18.20 -6.09 -4.56
CA GLU A 145 -18.21 -5.14 -3.45
C GLU A 145 -18.40 -3.71 -3.96
N ILE A 146 -17.75 -3.35 -5.08
CA ILE A 146 -17.87 -2.05 -5.73
C ILE A 146 -19.27 -1.88 -6.34
N GLU A 147 -19.81 -2.90 -7.00
CA GLU A 147 -21.16 -2.84 -7.58
C GLU A 147 -22.25 -2.76 -6.52
N ARG A 148 -22.08 -3.42 -5.40
CA ARG A 148 -23.03 -3.37 -4.28
C ARG A 148 -23.07 -2.01 -3.59
N ARG A 149 -21.98 -1.24 -3.66
CA ARG A 149 -21.81 0.04 -2.95
C ARG A 149 -21.15 1.09 -3.86
N PRO A 150 -21.81 1.49 -4.95
CA PRO A 150 -21.24 2.42 -5.93
C PRO A 150 -20.92 3.77 -5.29
N GLY A 151 -19.69 4.24 -5.49
CA GLY A 151 -19.18 5.50 -4.94
C GLY A 151 -18.81 5.46 -3.45
N GLU A 152 -18.86 4.29 -2.78
CA GLU A 152 -18.55 4.20 -1.35
C GLU A 152 -17.21 3.49 -1.06
N ILE A 153 -16.76 2.59 -1.95
CA ILE A 153 -15.58 1.77 -1.71
C ILE A 153 -14.29 2.55 -2.01
N THR A 154 -13.44 2.66 -1.01
CA THR A 154 -12.04 3.04 -1.16
C THR A 154 -11.20 1.77 -1.32
N VAL A 155 -10.37 1.71 -2.35
CA VAL A 155 -9.33 0.68 -2.47
C VAL A 155 -8.03 1.24 -1.90
N LEU A 156 -7.50 0.60 -0.87
CA LEU A 156 -6.16 0.84 -0.35
C LEU A 156 -5.23 -0.16 -1.01
N GLU A 157 -4.46 0.33 -1.97
CA GLU A 157 -3.62 -0.48 -2.86
C GLU A 157 -2.17 -0.37 -2.41
N LEU A 158 -1.66 -1.43 -1.80
CA LEU A 158 -0.31 -1.49 -1.22
C LEU A 158 0.60 -2.42 -2.03
N ALA A 159 0.00 -3.19 -2.94
CA ALA A 159 0.64 -4.19 -3.79
C ALA A 159 0.84 -3.70 -5.24
N PRO A 160 1.51 -4.47 -6.10
CA PRO A 160 1.36 -4.33 -7.55
C PRO A 160 -0.11 -4.47 -7.94
N MET A 161 -0.66 -3.55 -8.67
CA MET A 161 -2.11 -3.35 -8.90
C MET A 161 -2.80 -4.45 -9.71
N THR A 162 -2.27 -5.66 -9.76
CA THR A 162 -2.68 -6.74 -10.67
C THR A 162 -4.15 -7.12 -10.49
N SER A 163 -4.59 -7.34 -9.23
CA SER A 163 -5.97 -7.76 -8.96
C SER A 163 -6.98 -6.67 -9.30
N LEU A 164 -6.67 -5.42 -8.97
CA LEU A 164 -7.51 -4.27 -9.32
C LEU A 164 -7.56 -4.07 -10.84
N ALA A 165 -6.43 -4.14 -11.53
CA ALA A 165 -6.36 -4.02 -13.00
C ALA A 165 -7.20 -5.09 -13.70
N LEU A 166 -7.16 -6.33 -13.24
CA LEU A 166 -8.02 -7.41 -13.74
C LEU A 166 -9.50 -7.12 -13.52
N ALA A 167 -9.88 -6.62 -12.34
CA ALA A 167 -11.26 -6.23 -12.05
C ALA A 167 -11.76 -5.12 -13.01
N LEU A 168 -10.94 -4.09 -13.25
CA LEU A 168 -11.25 -3.00 -14.19
C LEU A 168 -11.36 -3.48 -15.64
N ARG A 169 -10.59 -4.51 -16.03
CA ARG A 169 -10.65 -5.08 -17.39
C ARG A 169 -11.81 -6.03 -17.58
N LEU A 170 -12.14 -6.81 -16.55
CA LEU A 170 -13.28 -7.74 -16.59
C LEU A 170 -14.61 -6.99 -16.54
N GLN A 171 -14.70 -5.92 -15.74
CA GLN A 171 -15.90 -5.10 -15.55
C GLN A 171 -15.55 -3.60 -15.63
N PRO A 172 -15.41 -3.02 -16.83
CA PRO A 172 -14.98 -1.61 -16.97
C PRO A 172 -15.92 -0.58 -16.33
N ASP A 173 -17.19 -0.90 -16.16
CA ASP A 173 -18.17 -0.02 -15.57
C ASP A 173 -17.96 0.25 -14.07
N ILE A 174 -17.12 -0.54 -13.40
CA ILE A 174 -16.80 -0.27 -11.99
C ILE A 174 -15.83 0.89 -11.81
N GLU A 175 -15.10 1.30 -12.83
CA GLU A 175 -14.15 2.42 -12.73
C GLU A 175 -14.78 3.65 -12.08
N THR A 176 -15.95 4.05 -12.55
CA THR A 176 -16.67 5.24 -12.03
C THR A 176 -17.45 4.97 -10.75
N LYS A 177 -17.57 3.71 -10.35
CA LYS A 177 -18.25 3.28 -9.11
C LYS A 177 -17.30 3.16 -7.92
N ILE A 178 -15.99 3.13 -8.14
CA ILE A 178 -14.99 3.22 -7.08
C ILE A 178 -15.00 4.64 -6.52
N LYS A 179 -15.04 4.80 -5.19
CA LYS A 179 -14.94 6.11 -4.54
C LYS A 179 -13.57 6.73 -4.83
N ARG A 180 -12.52 6.00 -4.51
CA ARG A 180 -11.12 6.39 -4.71
C ARG A 180 -10.19 5.19 -4.60
N VAL A 181 -8.98 5.36 -5.15
CA VAL A 181 -7.83 4.49 -4.89
C VAL A 181 -6.75 5.31 -4.19
N VAL A 182 -6.28 4.82 -3.05
CA VAL A 182 -5.12 5.36 -2.34
C VAL A 182 -4.03 4.31 -2.42
N PHE A 183 -2.90 4.63 -3.03
CA PHE A 183 -1.91 3.62 -3.34
C PHE A 183 -0.48 4.03 -3.01
N MET A 184 0.34 3.05 -2.62
CA MET A 184 1.79 3.17 -2.57
C MET A 184 2.37 2.63 -3.89
N GLY A 185 3.15 3.45 -4.57
CA GLY A 185 3.81 3.06 -5.82
C GLY A 185 4.32 4.22 -6.65
N GLY A 186 5.25 3.91 -7.53
CA GLY A 186 5.83 4.85 -8.48
C GLY A 186 6.89 5.79 -7.92
N ALA A 187 7.66 6.37 -8.84
CA ALA A 187 8.71 7.37 -8.57
C ALA A 187 8.74 8.37 -9.73
N ILE A 188 8.64 9.69 -9.43
CA ILE A 188 8.59 10.74 -10.47
C ILE A 188 9.88 11.55 -10.47
N GLY A 189 10.23 12.16 -9.34
CA GLY A 189 11.36 13.08 -9.21
C GLY A 189 12.57 12.49 -8.47
N VAL A 190 12.51 11.22 -8.10
CA VAL A 190 13.53 10.52 -7.31
C VAL A 190 13.94 9.21 -7.98
N PRO A 191 15.12 8.64 -7.66
CA PRO A 191 15.50 7.31 -8.12
C PRO A 191 14.52 6.23 -7.71
N GLY A 192 14.46 5.13 -8.48
CA GLY A 192 13.71 3.94 -8.13
C GLY A 192 14.37 3.12 -7.02
N ASN A 193 13.65 2.11 -6.52
CA ASN A 193 14.15 1.14 -5.55
C ASN A 193 14.20 -0.30 -6.10
N ALA A 194 13.53 -0.59 -7.22
CA ALA A 194 13.60 -1.88 -7.91
C ALA A 194 14.53 -1.83 -9.14
N SER A 195 14.62 -0.68 -9.78
CA SER A 195 15.59 -0.35 -10.84
C SER A 195 16.02 1.10 -10.65
N PRO A 196 17.01 1.61 -11.41
CA PRO A 196 17.43 3.02 -11.28
C PRO A 196 16.30 4.04 -11.41
N SER A 197 15.20 3.71 -12.08
CA SER A 197 14.12 4.65 -12.38
C SER A 197 12.71 4.15 -12.01
N ALA A 198 12.58 2.93 -11.50
CA ALA A 198 11.28 2.36 -11.17
C ALA A 198 11.14 1.97 -9.71
N GLU A 199 10.00 2.30 -9.14
CA GLU A 199 9.54 1.81 -7.84
C GLU A 199 9.04 0.38 -7.99
N PHE A 200 9.13 -0.42 -6.92
CA PHE A 200 8.90 -1.88 -6.93
C PHE A 200 7.50 -2.29 -7.41
N ASN A 201 6.43 -1.73 -6.88
CA ASN A 201 5.06 -2.10 -7.25
C ASN A 201 4.81 -1.84 -8.75
N PHE A 202 5.26 -0.70 -9.25
CA PHE A 202 5.15 -0.35 -10.66
C PHE A 202 6.12 -1.13 -11.55
N TRP A 203 7.29 -1.48 -11.05
CA TRP A 203 8.25 -2.32 -11.75
C TRP A 203 7.77 -3.76 -11.86
N PHE A 204 7.12 -4.29 -10.80
CA PHE A 204 6.69 -5.67 -10.75
C PHE A 204 5.47 -5.95 -11.66
N ASP A 205 4.55 -4.98 -11.80
CA ASP A 205 3.45 -5.06 -12.78
C ASP A 205 3.11 -3.70 -13.41
N PRO A 206 3.97 -3.21 -14.32
CA PRO A 206 3.75 -1.90 -14.96
C PRO A 206 2.50 -1.86 -15.83
N GLU A 207 2.08 -3.00 -16.39
CA GLU A 207 0.86 -3.11 -17.17
C GLU A 207 -0.37 -2.87 -16.28
N ALA A 208 -0.40 -3.46 -15.10
CA ALA A 208 -1.48 -3.24 -14.12
C ALA A 208 -1.51 -1.78 -13.64
N ALA A 209 -0.35 -1.23 -13.26
CA ALA A 209 -0.24 0.16 -12.86
C ALA A 209 -0.74 1.11 -13.97
N ARG A 210 -0.36 0.87 -15.24
CA ARG A 210 -0.83 1.63 -16.40
C ARG A 210 -2.35 1.56 -16.56
N ILE A 211 -2.97 0.38 -16.39
CA ILE A 211 -4.42 0.22 -16.47
C ILE A 211 -5.11 1.11 -15.42
N VAL A 212 -4.65 1.06 -14.17
CA VAL A 212 -5.24 1.84 -13.08
C VAL A 212 -5.02 3.34 -13.28
N LEU A 213 -3.81 3.77 -13.66
CA LEU A 213 -3.51 5.18 -13.89
C LEU A 213 -4.34 5.78 -15.03
N ARG A 214 -4.61 5.01 -16.07
CA ARG A 214 -5.43 5.43 -17.24
C ARG A 214 -6.93 5.26 -17.05
N SER A 215 -7.39 4.75 -15.91
CA SER A 215 -8.81 4.55 -15.62
C SER A 215 -9.56 5.85 -15.33
N ARG A 216 -10.89 5.76 -15.35
CA ARG A 216 -11.83 6.85 -14.99
C ARG A 216 -12.18 6.85 -13.50
N ILE A 217 -11.40 6.18 -12.65
CA ILE A 217 -11.60 6.22 -11.19
C ILE A 217 -11.59 7.67 -10.73
N PRO A 218 -12.62 8.18 -10.02
CA PRO A 218 -12.77 9.61 -9.73
C PRO A 218 -11.58 10.23 -8.98
N GLU A 219 -11.05 9.52 -7.99
CA GLU A 219 -9.96 10.00 -7.17
C GLU A 219 -8.85 8.94 -7.08
N LYS A 220 -7.63 9.33 -7.45
CA LYS A 220 -6.42 8.52 -7.36
C LYS A 220 -5.36 9.27 -6.57
N MET A 221 -4.90 8.71 -5.43
CA MET A 221 -3.94 9.32 -4.53
C MET A 221 -2.67 8.48 -4.48
N MET A 222 -1.55 9.05 -4.94
CA MET A 222 -0.26 8.39 -5.04
C MET A 222 0.67 8.77 -3.88
N PHE A 223 1.15 7.75 -3.18
CA PHE A 223 2.25 7.81 -2.24
C PHE A 223 3.48 7.15 -2.88
N GLY A 224 4.14 7.85 -3.78
CA GLY A 224 5.34 7.39 -4.46
C GLY A 224 6.61 7.53 -3.62
N LEU A 225 7.74 7.09 -4.18
CA LEU A 225 9.05 7.25 -3.51
C LEU A 225 9.36 8.73 -3.21
N ASP A 226 8.79 9.66 -3.96
CA ASP A 226 8.96 11.10 -3.77
C ASP A 226 8.59 11.56 -2.35
N ILE A 227 7.52 11.04 -1.77
CA ILE A 227 7.12 11.31 -0.40
C ILE A 227 7.65 10.26 0.58
N CYS A 228 7.67 8.99 0.20
CA CYS A 228 8.05 7.90 1.11
C CYS A 228 9.50 8.04 1.60
N THR A 229 10.42 8.48 0.74
CA THR A 229 11.83 8.68 1.13
C THR A 229 12.04 9.87 2.07
N THR A 230 11.02 10.70 2.28
CA THR A 230 11.04 11.79 3.28
C THR A 230 10.49 11.36 4.64
N ALA A 231 10.07 10.10 4.78
CA ALA A 231 9.54 9.54 6.03
C ALA A 231 10.45 8.40 6.58
N PRO A 232 11.70 8.71 6.98
CA PRO A 232 12.64 7.70 7.46
C PRO A 232 12.30 7.22 8.87
N ILE A 233 12.50 5.93 9.11
CA ILE A 233 12.56 5.34 10.45
C ILE A 233 14.02 5.04 10.74
N HIS A 234 14.62 5.80 11.64
CA HIS A 234 15.95 5.53 12.18
C HIS A 234 15.87 4.67 13.45
N LYS A 235 17.02 4.32 14.01
CA LYS A 235 17.10 3.50 15.20
C LYS A 235 16.27 4.02 16.38
N ALA A 236 16.22 5.34 16.56
CA ALA A 236 15.46 5.96 17.64
C ALA A 236 13.94 5.77 17.47
N GLU A 237 13.41 5.95 16.26
CA GLU A 237 12.00 5.69 15.93
C GLU A 237 11.66 4.22 16.07
N PHE A 238 12.54 3.35 15.58
CA PHE A 238 12.41 1.90 15.73
C PHE A 238 12.30 1.49 17.20
N ASP A 239 13.21 1.95 18.06
CA ASP A 239 13.23 1.59 19.48
C ASP A 239 11.95 2.04 20.20
N ARG A 240 11.41 3.21 19.86
CA ARG A 240 10.16 3.72 20.44
C ARG A 240 8.97 2.79 20.20
N ILE A 241 8.99 1.99 19.13
CA ILE A 241 7.97 1.00 18.80
C ILE A 241 8.34 -0.36 19.37
N ALA A 242 9.54 -0.83 19.06
CA ALA A 242 10.00 -2.17 19.40
C ALA A 242 10.01 -2.48 20.92
N MET A 243 10.19 -1.44 21.74
CA MET A 243 10.20 -1.57 23.21
C MET A 243 8.81 -1.59 23.85
N ALA A 244 7.73 -1.42 23.09
CA ALA A 244 6.36 -1.36 23.65
C ALA A 244 5.86 -2.71 24.20
N GLY A 245 6.47 -3.84 23.79
CA GLY A 245 6.14 -5.17 24.32
C GLY A 245 4.76 -5.70 23.95
N THR A 246 4.04 -5.05 23.03
CA THR A 246 2.78 -5.56 22.51
C THR A 246 3.02 -6.61 21.42
N PRO A 247 2.07 -7.52 21.12
CA PRO A 247 2.27 -8.54 20.07
C PRO A 247 2.67 -7.94 18.71
N ILE A 248 2.01 -6.85 18.31
CA ILE A 248 2.33 -6.16 17.05
C ILE A 248 3.71 -5.49 17.12
N ALA A 249 4.07 -4.84 18.21
CA ALA A 249 5.40 -4.24 18.36
C ALA A 249 6.52 -5.29 18.39
N ASN A 250 6.24 -6.46 18.94
CA ASN A 250 7.18 -7.59 18.90
C ASN A 250 7.37 -8.11 17.46
N LEU A 251 6.26 -8.31 16.73
CA LEU A 251 6.34 -8.73 15.32
C LEU A 251 7.07 -7.69 14.47
N PHE A 252 6.80 -6.40 14.66
CA PHE A 252 7.54 -5.31 14.02
C PHE A 252 9.06 -5.40 14.30
N ARG A 253 9.43 -5.58 15.56
CA ARG A 253 10.85 -5.74 15.94
C ARG A 253 11.50 -6.94 15.29
N GLU A 254 10.82 -8.08 15.28
CA GLU A 254 11.34 -9.33 14.72
C GLU A 254 11.47 -9.25 13.19
N ASP A 255 10.51 -8.71 12.51
CA ASP A 255 10.54 -8.59 11.06
C ASP A 255 11.60 -7.60 10.58
N LEU A 256 11.64 -6.38 11.11
CA LEU A 256 12.70 -5.44 10.75
C LEU A 256 14.09 -5.95 11.16
N GLY A 257 14.18 -6.62 12.30
CA GLY A 257 15.44 -7.21 12.75
C GLY A 257 15.93 -8.34 11.83
N ASN A 258 15.02 -9.10 11.22
CA ASN A 258 15.35 -10.19 10.31
C ASN A 258 15.64 -9.69 8.88
N ARG A 259 14.80 -8.78 8.36
CA ARG A 259 14.99 -8.21 7.01
C ARG A 259 16.24 -7.34 6.91
N TYR A 260 16.52 -6.63 7.98
CA TYR A 260 17.66 -5.72 8.07
C TYR A 260 18.54 -6.12 9.26
N PRO A 261 19.27 -7.26 9.20
CA PRO A 261 20.08 -7.73 10.34
C PRO A 261 21.07 -6.69 10.85
N GLY A 262 21.42 -5.73 9.99
CA GLY A 262 22.18 -4.54 10.36
C GLY A 262 21.40 -3.48 11.12
N PHE A 263 20.06 -3.46 10.99
CA PHE A 263 19.23 -2.37 11.54
C PHE A 263 19.35 -2.27 13.07
N LEU A 264 19.35 -3.40 13.75
CA LEU A 264 19.58 -3.47 15.20
C LEU A 264 21.03 -3.19 15.60
N LYS A 265 21.99 -3.37 14.69
CA LYS A 265 23.43 -3.28 14.93
C LYS A 265 24.06 -2.00 14.36
N ARG A 266 23.36 -1.30 13.50
CA ARG A 266 23.86 -0.10 12.79
C ARG A 266 22.95 1.09 13.10
N PRO A 267 23.42 2.08 13.89
CA PRO A 267 22.64 3.27 14.21
C PRO A 267 22.21 4.08 12.97
N GLU A 268 22.97 3.97 11.89
CA GLU A 268 22.74 4.65 10.60
C GLU A 268 21.75 3.93 9.68
N ALA A 269 21.31 2.71 10.05
CA ALA A 269 20.31 2.00 9.24
C ALA A 269 18.99 2.78 9.19
N THR A 270 18.37 2.79 8.02
CA THR A 270 17.14 3.52 7.75
C THR A 270 16.14 2.61 7.05
N ALA A 271 14.91 2.59 7.56
CA ALA A 271 13.72 2.09 6.87
C ALA A 271 12.80 3.28 6.57
N TYR A 272 11.70 3.06 5.90
CA TYR A 272 10.76 4.12 5.54
C TYR A 272 9.31 3.69 5.79
N LEU A 273 8.42 4.67 5.91
CA LEU A 273 6.98 4.44 6.15
C LEU A 273 6.18 4.13 4.87
N TRP A 274 6.73 3.50 3.88
CA TRP A 274 6.12 3.17 2.58
C TRP A 274 4.57 3.11 2.60
N ASP A 275 3.98 1.93 2.67
CA ASP A 275 2.53 1.63 2.69
C ASP A 275 1.78 2.29 3.84
N SER A 276 2.48 2.43 4.96
CA SER A 276 1.90 3.06 6.15
C SER A 276 1.50 4.51 5.92
N LEU A 277 2.10 5.23 4.95
CA LEU A 277 1.68 6.57 4.57
C LEU A 277 0.33 6.56 3.86
N ALA A 278 0.12 5.62 2.94
CA ALA A 278 -1.16 5.44 2.24
C ALA A 278 -2.28 5.08 3.23
N ALA A 279 -2.01 4.17 4.18
CA ALA A 279 -2.95 3.83 5.24
C ALA A 279 -3.21 5.02 6.19
N ALA A 280 -2.16 5.75 6.60
CA ALA A 280 -2.28 6.93 7.46
C ALA A 280 -3.17 8.02 6.83
N TYR A 281 -3.12 8.18 5.51
CA TYR A 281 -3.93 9.16 4.79
C TYR A 281 -5.43 8.95 4.97
N LEU A 282 -5.88 7.70 5.09
CA LEU A 282 -7.28 7.38 5.38
C LEU A 282 -7.70 7.78 6.81
N LEU A 283 -6.73 7.84 7.71
CA LEU A 283 -6.97 8.11 9.14
C LEU A 283 -6.85 9.57 9.50
N ASP A 284 -5.86 10.23 8.93
CA ASP A 284 -5.53 11.64 9.15
C ASP A 284 -4.83 12.25 7.93
N PRO A 285 -5.57 12.71 6.91
CA PRO A 285 -4.97 13.27 5.69
C PRO A 285 -4.17 14.57 5.93
N GLY A 286 -4.33 15.19 7.09
CA GLY A 286 -3.70 16.47 7.42
C GLY A 286 -2.19 16.40 7.68
N PHE A 287 -1.58 15.20 7.63
CA PHE A 287 -0.11 15.11 7.66
C PHE A 287 0.52 15.43 6.29
N VAL A 288 -0.22 15.34 5.20
CA VAL A 288 0.28 15.74 3.88
C VAL A 288 0.24 17.26 3.77
N THR A 289 1.40 17.87 3.59
CA THR A 289 1.57 19.32 3.55
C THR A 289 1.63 19.88 2.14
N LYS A 290 2.02 19.04 1.15
CA LYS A 290 2.04 19.42 -0.26
C LYS A 290 1.66 18.25 -1.16
N SER A 291 0.88 18.55 -2.18
CA SER A 291 0.51 17.61 -3.25
C SER A 291 0.32 18.35 -4.55
N GLU A 292 0.43 17.65 -5.66
CA GLU A 292 0.11 18.18 -6.99
C GLU A 292 -0.74 17.20 -7.78
N THR A 293 -1.45 17.71 -8.78
CA THR A 293 -2.30 16.88 -9.66
C THR A 293 -1.60 16.70 -11.00
N ARG A 294 -1.43 15.44 -11.43
CA ARG A 294 -0.76 15.06 -12.67
C ARG A 294 -1.50 13.96 -13.39
N TYR A 295 -1.38 13.91 -14.70
CA TYR A 295 -1.61 12.69 -15.45
C TYR A 295 -0.35 11.85 -15.42
N LEU A 296 -0.49 10.54 -15.25
CA LEU A 296 0.62 9.62 -15.13
C LEU A 296 0.46 8.46 -16.11
N ASP A 297 1.59 7.96 -16.58
CA ASP A 297 1.71 6.70 -17.31
C ASP A 297 2.88 5.88 -16.77
N VAL A 298 3.03 4.65 -17.25
CA VAL A 298 4.12 3.77 -16.85
C VAL A 298 4.76 3.18 -18.08
N GLN A 299 6.09 3.10 -18.09
CA GLN A 299 6.84 2.41 -19.15
C GLN A 299 6.67 0.90 -19.04
N THR A 300 6.09 0.29 -20.07
CA THR A 300 5.81 -1.16 -20.12
C THR A 300 6.71 -1.93 -21.10
N THR A 301 7.52 -1.25 -21.90
CA THR A 301 8.50 -1.92 -22.74
C THR A 301 9.71 -2.31 -21.90
N TRP A 302 10.16 -3.55 -22.04
CA TRP A 302 11.35 -4.05 -21.34
C TRP A 302 12.61 -3.35 -21.87
N ASP A 303 13.08 -2.40 -21.09
CA ASP A 303 14.33 -1.66 -21.29
C ASP A 303 14.82 -1.14 -19.91
N LYS A 304 15.78 -0.18 -19.93
CA LYS A 304 16.34 0.41 -18.70
C LYS A 304 15.33 1.20 -17.88
N SER A 305 14.21 1.58 -18.47
CA SER A 305 13.15 2.38 -17.85
C SER A 305 11.87 1.59 -17.58
N TYR A 306 11.87 0.26 -17.74
CA TYR A 306 10.74 -0.60 -17.45
C TYR A 306 10.18 -0.34 -16.04
N GLY A 307 8.88 -0.09 -15.94
CA GLY A 307 8.22 0.27 -14.69
C GLY A 307 8.35 1.73 -14.25
N SER A 308 9.11 2.57 -15.00
CA SER A 308 9.25 4.00 -14.65
C SER A 308 7.93 4.73 -14.77
N THR A 309 7.64 5.60 -13.81
CA THR A 309 6.50 6.50 -13.83
C THR A 309 6.77 7.68 -14.75
N ILE A 310 5.84 7.95 -15.68
CA ILE A 310 5.95 9.01 -16.69
C ILE A 310 4.91 10.09 -16.38
N PRO A 311 5.30 11.27 -15.86
CA PRO A 311 4.38 12.39 -15.70
C PRO A 311 4.02 13.00 -17.06
N LEU A 312 2.74 13.36 -17.21
CA LEU A 312 2.17 13.87 -18.47
C LEU A 312 1.40 15.17 -18.20
N GLU A 313 1.36 16.05 -19.18
CA GLU A 313 0.56 17.29 -19.16
C GLU A 313 -0.93 17.02 -19.45
N ARG A 314 -1.22 15.96 -20.21
CA ARG A 314 -2.57 15.57 -20.63
C ARG A 314 -2.74 14.05 -20.62
N PRO A 315 -3.96 13.52 -20.49
CA PRO A 315 -4.18 12.08 -20.49
C PRO A 315 -3.85 11.46 -21.84
N LEU A 316 -3.33 10.22 -21.81
CA LEU A 316 -3.15 9.39 -23.02
C LEU A 316 -4.38 8.53 -23.33
N ALA A 317 -5.24 8.27 -22.34
CA ALA A 317 -6.50 7.57 -22.53
C ALA A 317 -7.66 8.58 -22.44
N PRO A 318 -8.70 8.48 -23.30
CA PRO A 318 -9.88 9.29 -23.17
C PRO A 318 -10.51 9.15 -21.77
N ASP A 319 -10.94 10.27 -21.21
CA ASP A 319 -11.63 10.34 -19.92
C ASP A 319 -10.82 9.83 -18.70
N ALA A 320 -9.53 9.50 -18.86
CA ALA A 320 -8.67 9.19 -17.71
C ALA A 320 -8.64 10.37 -16.73
N THR A 321 -8.84 10.07 -15.44
CA THR A 321 -8.76 11.10 -14.41
C THR A 321 -7.30 11.32 -13.99
N PRO A 322 -6.93 12.52 -13.53
CA PRO A 322 -5.59 12.76 -13.03
C PRO A 322 -5.34 12.08 -11.68
N VAL A 323 -4.09 12.01 -11.29
CA VAL A 323 -3.60 11.46 -10.03
C VAL A 323 -3.15 12.60 -9.12
N LYS A 324 -3.57 12.59 -7.87
CA LYS A 324 -3.05 13.47 -6.83
C LYS A 324 -1.78 12.84 -6.26
N VAL A 325 -0.64 13.42 -6.58
CA VAL A 325 0.69 12.98 -6.13
C VAL A 325 1.03 13.68 -4.82
N MET A 326 1.33 12.92 -3.78
CA MET A 326 1.75 13.44 -2.49
C MET A 326 3.25 13.70 -2.50
N LEU A 327 3.71 14.88 -2.01
CA LEU A 327 5.10 15.31 -2.16
C LEU A 327 5.79 15.64 -0.85
N GLU A 328 5.08 16.28 0.10
CA GLU A 328 5.65 16.67 1.39
C GLU A 328 4.71 16.29 2.54
N LEU A 329 5.30 16.05 3.71
CA LEU A 329 4.56 15.60 4.88
C LEU A 329 5.10 16.23 6.18
N ASP A 330 4.23 16.27 7.19
CA ASP A 330 4.60 16.47 8.59
C ASP A 330 4.99 15.11 9.19
N PHE A 331 6.30 14.81 9.23
CA PHE A 331 6.82 13.55 9.72
C PHE A 331 6.42 13.27 11.17
N GLN A 332 6.49 14.27 12.05
CA GLN A 332 6.16 14.06 13.46
C GLN A 332 4.70 13.65 13.66
N ARG A 333 3.80 14.30 12.93
CA ARG A 333 2.37 14.00 12.98
C ARG A 333 2.07 12.56 12.50
N VAL A 334 2.59 12.16 11.34
CA VAL A 334 2.34 10.81 10.81
C VAL A 334 3.06 9.75 11.64
N PHE A 335 4.29 10.01 12.11
CA PHE A 335 5.03 9.07 12.94
C PHE A 335 4.36 8.83 14.30
N GLU A 336 3.82 9.85 14.96
CA GLU A 336 3.07 9.67 16.20
C GLU A 336 1.77 8.88 16.00
N LEU A 337 1.07 9.08 14.88
CA LEU A 337 -0.08 8.23 14.50
C LEU A 337 0.34 6.77 14.32
N TYR A 338 1.40 6.54 13.54
CA TYR A 338 1.99 5.23 13.26
C TYR A 338 2.40 4.54 14.56
N ARG A 339 3.26 5.18 15.36
CA ARG A 339 3.73 4.67 16.65
C ARG A 339 2.56 4.30 17.57
N ARG A 340 1.61 5.21 17.77
CA ARG A 340 0.44 4.99 18.63
C ARG A 340 -0.34 3.74 18.22
N LEU A 341 -0.62 3.58 16.93
CA LEU A 341 -1.40 2.45 16.42
C LEU A 341 -0.63 1.12 16.48
N LEU A 342 0.70 1.12 16.34
CA LEU A 342 1.50 -0.09 16.47
C LEU A 342 1.76 -0.48 17.94
N THR A 343 1.75 0.46 18.88
CA THR A 343 2.08 0.20 20.29
C THR A 343 0.87 0.06 21.19
N MET A 344 -0.35 0.39 20.73
CA MET A 344 -1.56 0.21 21.53
C MET A 344 -1.82 -1.28 21.84
N ARG A 345 -2.39 -1.57 23.02
CA ARG A 345 -2.76 -2.92 23.49
C ARG A 345 -4.03 -3.41 22.86
#